data_5c35c2f66abee9d4e9c597bb85780512
#
_entry.id   5c35c2f66abee9d4e9c597bb85780512
#
_cell.length_a   1.000
_cell.length_b   1.000
_cell.length_c   1.000
_cell.angle_alpha   90.00
_cell.angle_beta   90.00
_cell.angle_gamma   90.00
#
_symmetry.space_group_name_H-M   'P 1'
#
loop_
_entity.id
_entity.type
_entity.pdbx_description
1 polymer ?
#
loop_
_entity_poly.entity_id
_entity_poly.type
_entity_poly.pdbx_seq_one_letter_code
_entity_poly.pdbx_strand_id
1 'polypeptide(L)'
;MEKRRKAKKRFSALTSFLLALALLTGTLGALPAECFAAQPEKAAFHSTYGFRLGSSAKMELQYRDKLEKNYKVNGNTYYGSQTDLSRQLRDQMVKRSDQVVLRLATDRRGLTGRSNSAAQAREELFLGLLNDATAQRNSVSARDGDYLRWQLGTVSGVLYADGSKNGVYYYRVIYYGLGYYTTAAEEQWVDRYVQKYVRRVDRNKMSDYDLAKKVHDDVCRATVYDMEMDSRYDDYDFSAYGCLYVGRCVCQGYALAYYRLCRELGLSVRFVYSDPHEGCHAWNLVQVGGKYYYVDCTWDDTYHEGNIVYNFFLKNYTDLQARDSDYHEHRLDDGVYADADLTRNYVDRVAARSYEPLLPNMGNVVVRLSQTQFTYNGKAQGPKLTVTYQGQPYQGYAVSGATATIPGIYTLTVRDSRGDSTRRTYTIRPAKVQQIKITKRESKALTFSWQKTVGASTYRLQQKKNGKWVTVKTVSGNSAKVGGLSPATTYTFRVTAYKGGIAGANGSNYVTCTTPLTPAAPKLTAGKGTVTVKWKKMTASGYEVCY
;
A
#
# COMPACT_ATOMS: atom_id res chain seq x y z
N MET A 1 -6.75 41.14 10.63
CA MET A 1 -7.67 40.00 10.83
C MET A 1 -8.88 40.38 11.72
N GLU A 2 -8.70 41.15 12.75
CA GLU A 2 -9.77 41.51 13.70
C GLU A 2 -10.96 42.33 13.12
N LYS A 3 -10.71 43.21 12.16
CA LYS A 3 -11.79 43.96 11.47
C LYS A 3 -12.69 43.10 10.58
N ARG A 4 -12.18 42.00 10.02
CA ARG A 4 -12.98 41.02 9.24
C ARG A 4 -13.80 40.09 10.14
N ARG A 5 -13.30 39.74 11.35
CA ARG A 5 -14.04 38.97 12.36
C ARG A 5 -15.31 39.68 12.85
N LYS A 6 -15.21 40.97 13.12
CA LYS A 6 -16.39 41.78 13.57
C LYS A 6 -17.44 41.96 12.47
N ALA A 7 -17.03 42.04 11.21
CA ALA A 7 -17.95 42.13 10.08
C ALA A 7 -18.74 40.83 9.83
N LYS A 8 -18.06 39.64 9.91
CA LYS A 8 -18.72 38.33 9.72
C LYS A 8 -19.75 38.02 10.83
N LYS A 9 -19.45 38.29 12.10
CA LYS A 9 -20.42 38.12 13.22
C LYS A 9 -21.65 39.04 13.12
N ARG A 10 -21.47 40.27 12.65
CA ARG A 10 -22.60 41.18 12.42
C ARG A 10 -23.43 40.79 11.20
N PHE A 11 -22.82 40.23 10.15
CA PHE A 11 -23.53 39.80 8.94
C PHE A 11 -24.35 38.53 9.18
N SER A 12 -23.80 37.51 9.88
CA SER A 12 -24.54 36.29 10.23
C SER A 12 -25.71 36.54 11.17
N ALA A 13 -25.53 37.35 12.21
CA ALA A 13 -26.62 37.72 13.13
C ALA A 13 -27.67 38.63 12.47
N LEU A 14 -27.26 39.53 11.57
CA LEU A 14 -28.18 40.46 10.90
C LEU A 14 -29.00 39.74 9.80
N THR A 15 -28.38 38.79 9.05
CA THR A 15 -29.11 38.01 8.03
C THR A 15 -30.09 37.03 8.66
N SER A 16 -29.73 36.38 9.77
CA SER A 16 -30.64 35.51 10.51
C SER A 16 -31.80 36.32 11.13
N PHE A 17 -31.54 37.53 11.65
CA PHE A 17 -32.54 38.40 12.23
C PHE A 17 -33.45 39.05 11.17
N LEU A 18 -32.90 39.46 10.02
CA LEU A 18 -33.68 40.03 8.91
C LEU A 18 -34.50 38.95 8.18
N LEU A 19 -34.02 37.71 8.06
CA LEU A 19 -34.80 36.60 7.51
C LEU A 19 -35.94 36.18 8.45
N ALA A 20 -35.70 36.18 9.76
CA ALA A 20 -36.73 35.94 10.76
C ALA A 20 -37.79 37.09 10.79
N LEU A 21 -37.35 38.34 10.61
CA LEU A 21 -38.24 39.49 10.53
C LEU A 21 -39.05 39.53 9.21
N ALA A 22 -38.46 39.16 8.09
CA ALA A 22 -39.15 39.06 6.79
C ALA A 22 -40.18 37.92 6.77
N LEU A 23 -39.97 36.86 7.51
CA LEU A 23 -40.92 35.75 7.68
C LEU A 23 -42.07 36.13 8.66
N LEU A 24 -41.84 37.08 9.57
CA LEU A 24 -42.84 37.61 10.48
C LEU A 24 -43.73 38.71 9.86
N THR A 25 -43.24 39.46 8.86
CA THR A 25 -43.94 40.61 8.25
C THR A 25 -44.66 40.31 6.94
N GLY A 26 -44.57 39.06 6.40
CA GLY A 26 -45.40 38.66 5.26
C GLY A 26 -45.08 39.32 3.92
N THR A 27 -43.91 39.97 3.76
CA THR A 27 -43.55 40.65 2.51
C THR A 27 -42.64 39.79 1.62
N LEU A 28 -43.18 38.71 1.10
CA LEU A 28 -42.70 38.02 -0.11
C LEU A 28 -43.84 38.11 -1.14
N GLY A 29 -43.55 38.74 -2.26
CA GLY A 29 -44.40 39.15 -3.35
C GLY A 29 -45.71 38.40 -3.56
N ALA A 30 -46.75 39.16 -3.73
CA ALA A 30 -48.12 38.72 -3.93
C ALA A 30 -48.25 37.70 -5.07
N LEU A 31 -48.51 36.43 -4.71
CA LEU A 31 -49.16 35.47 -5.59
C LEU A 31 -50.67 35.68 -5.50
N PRO A 32 -51.46 35.49 -6.58
CA PRO A 32 -52.89 35.79 -6.61
C PRO A 32 -53.65 35.06 -5.48
N ALA A 33 -54.44 35.78 -4.77
CA ALA A 33 -55.17 35.38 -3.55
C ALA A 33 -56.48 34.61 -3.81
N GLU A 34 -56.50 33.65 -4.75
CA GLU A 34 -57.72 32.88 -4.96
C GLU A 34 -57.40 31.38 -4.95
N CYS A 35 -57.28 30.79 -3.76
CA CYS A 35 -57.55 29.39 -3.39
C CYS A 35 -57.04 28.97 -1.99
N PHE A 36 -56.51 29.88 -1.15
CA PHE A 36 -56.05 29.49 0.20
C PHE A 36 -56.68 30.37 1.28
N ALA A 37 -57.81 29.94 1.81
CA ALA A 37 -58.53 30.62 2.88
C ALA A 37 -58.01 30.29 4.29
N ALA A 38 -56.78 29.81 4.43
CA ALA A 38 -56.11 29.68 5.74
C ALA A 38 -54.60 29.86 5.56
N GLN A 39 -53.95 30.59 6.45
CA GLN A 39 -52.47 30.61 6.50
C GLN A 39 -51.99 29.17 6.61
N PRO A 40 -50.97 28.76 5.83
CA PRO A 40 -50.48 27.39 5.89
C PRO A 40 -50.00 27.10 7.32
N GLU A 41 -50.50 26.00 7.89
CA GLU A 41 -50.00 25.51 9.16
C GLU A 41 -48.50 25.26 9.06
N LYS A 42 -47.72 25.84 9.97
CA LYS A 42 -46.28 25.68 10.05
C LYS A 42 -45.87 25.17 11.41
N ALA A 43 -44.82 24.37 11.45
CA ALA A 43 -44.17 23.93 12.67
C ALA A 43 -42.65 23.90 12.51
N ALA A 44 -41.96 24.54 13.44
CA ALA A 44 -40.51 24.60 13.45
C ALA A 44 -39.86 23.32 14.00
N PHE A 45 -38.67 23.07 13.59
CA PHE A 45 -37.78 22.05 14.08
C PHE A 45 -36.39 22.67 14.31
N HIS A 46 -35.73 22.28 15.39
CA HIS A 46 -34.34 22.62 15.67
C HIS A 46 -33.69 21.48 16.42
N SER A 47 -32.51 21.06 15.98
CA SER A 47 -31.72 20.07 16.66
C SER A 47 -30.23 20.36 16.49
N THR A 48 -29.46 19.99 17.47
CA THR A 48 -28.01 19.92 17.36
C THR A 48 -27.66 18.58 16.71
N TYR A 49 -26.73 18.61 15.79
CA TYR A 49 -26.33 17.45 14.99
C TYR A 49 -24.81 17.36 14.98
N GLY A 50 -24.26 16.12 14.95
CA GLY A 50 -22.82 15.88 14.92
C GLY A 50 -22.16 15.76 16.29
N PHE A 51 -20.85 15.64 16.30
CA PHE A 51 -20.01 15.26 17.42
C PHE A 51 -20.08 16.21 18.64
N ARG A 52 -20.34 17.49 18.43
CA ARG A 52 -20.22 18.56 19.45
C ARG A 52 -21.16 18.44 20.63
N LEU A 53 -22.23 17.64 20.60
CA LEU A 53 -23.28 17.63 21.61
C LEU A 53 -24.03 16.31 21.82
N GLY A 54 -23.34 15.20 21.93
CA GLY A 54 -23.91 13.96 22.50
C GLY A 54 -25.28 13.52 21.92
N SER A 55 -25.44 13.55 20.61
CA SER A 55 -26.71 13.22 19.96
C SER A 55 -26.77 11.80 19.39
N SER A 56 -25.98 10.88 19.92
CA SER A 56 -25.87 9.49 19.43
C SER A 56 -27.22 8.77 19.36
N ALA A 57 -28.10 8.95 20.34
CA ALA A 57 -29.42 8.35 20.35
C ALA A 57 -30.37 8.82 19.23
N LYS A 58 -30.06 9.95 18.57
CA LYS A 58 -30.92 10.51 17.51
C LYS A 58 -30.56 10.05 16.10
N MET A 59 -29.46 9.31 15.93
CA MET A 59 -29.02 8.82 14.60
C MET A 59 -29.83 7.63 14.10
N GLU A 60 -30.59 6.95 14.95
CA GLU A 60 -31.42 5.80 14.59
C GLU A 60 -32.80 6.15 14.04
N LEU A 61 -33.24 7.41 14.13
CA LEU A 61 -34.56 7.79 13.68
C LEU A 61 -34.68 7.60 12.17
N GLN A 62 -35.39 6.54 11.78
CA GLN A 62 -35.72 6.23 10.40
C GLN A 62 -37.12 6.71 10.10
N TYR A 63 -37.21 7.72 9.25
CA TYR A 63 -38.50 8.06 8.64
C TYR A 63 -38.85 6.99 7.61
N ARG A 64 -39.97 6.29 7.79
CA ARG A 64 -40.48 5.33 6.81
C ARG A 64 -41.84 5.76 6.35
N ASP A 65 -41.99 5.98 5.05
CA ASP A 65 -43.27 6.24 4.39
C ASP A 65 -43.63 5.07 3.47
N LYS A 66 -44.92 4.87 3.25
CA LYS A 66 -45.45 3.82 2.35
C LYS A 66 -45.62 4.30 0.92
N LEU A 67 -45.49 5.61 0.68
CA LEU A 67 -45.69 6.19 -0.63
C LEU A 67 -44.35 6.22 -1.41
N GLU A 68 -44.37 5.64 -2.60
CA GLU A 68 -43.21 5.65 -3.49
C GLU A 68 -43.44 6.52 -4.75
N LYS A 69 -44.67 6.99 -4.96
CA LYS A 69 -45.05 7.73 -6.16
C LYS A 69 -44.82 9.24 -6.01
N ASN A 70 -44.54 9.86 -7.14
CA ASN A 70 -44.49 11.32 -7.24
C ASN A 70 -45.85 11.88 -7.61
N TYR A 71 -46.23 13.00 -7.01
CA TYR A 71 -47.50 13.67 -7.19
C TYR A 71 -47.33 15.08 -7.74
N LYS A 72 -48.11 15.46 -8.74
CA LYS A 72 -48.14 16.85 -9.24
C LYS A 72 -49.30 17.59 -8.66
N VAL A 73 -48.99 18.68 -7.96
CA VAL A 73 -50.02 19.57 -7.33
C VAL A 73 -49.64 21.03 -7.63
N ASN A 74 -50.52 21.77 -8.28
CA ASN A 74 -50.33 23.19 -8.61
C ASN A 74 -48.98 23.47 -9.29
N GLY A 75 -48.61 22.65 -10.28
CA GLY A 75 -47.35 22.81 -11.00
C GLY A 75 -46.09 22.30 -10.26
N ASN A 76 -46.19 21.94 -9.00
CA ASN A 76 -45.08 21.41 -8.20
C ASN A 76 -45.11 19.88 -8.14
N THR A 77 -43.93 19.25 -8.08
CA THR A 77 -43.80 17.82 -7.86
C THR A 77 -43.51 17.54 -6.39
N TYR A 78 -44.34 16.72 -5.75
CA TYR A 78 -44.16 16.22 -4.41
C TYR A 78 -43.72 14.75 -4.49
N TYR A 79 -42.70 14.38 -3.71
CA TYR A 79 -42.06 13.09 -3.73
C TYR A 79 -42.52 12.24 -2.55
N GLY A 80 -43.00 11.03 -2.80
CA GLY A 80 -43.31 10.04 -1.78
C GLY A 80 -42.08 9.19 -1.42
N SER A 81 -41.09 9.11 -2.30
CA SER A 81 -39.88 8.34 -2.08
C SER A 81 -38.92 9.09 -1.15
N GLN A 82 -38.64 8.51 0.02
CA GLN A 82 -37.63 8.98 0.96
C GLN A 82 -36.24 9.05 0.32
N THR A 83 -35.88 8.07 -0.51
CA THR A 83 -34.61 8.04 -1.23
C THR A 83 -34.44 9.23 -2.17
N ASP A 84 -35.50 9.65 -2.86
CA ASP A 84 -35.45 10.82 -3.75
C ASP A 84 -35.30 12.12 -2.98
N LEU A 85 -35.99 12.26 -1.84
CA LEU A 85 -35.89 13.43 -0.97
C LEU A 85 -34.51 13.54 -0.34
N SER A 86 -33.99 12.43 0.20
CA SER A 86 -32.67 12.39 0.81
C SER A 86 -31.55 12.65 -0.19
N ARG A 87 -31.70 12.17 -1.43
CA ARG A 87 -30.77 12.49 -2.52
C ARG A 87 -30.77 13.99 -2.83
N GLN A 88 -31.95 14.62 -2.97
CA GLN A 88 -32.07 16.06 -3.17
C GLN A 88 -31.44 16.84 -2.03
N LEU A 89 -31.68 16.44 -0.78
CA LEU A 89 -31.08 17.05 0.39
C LEU A 89 -29.54 16.96 0.33
N ARG A 90 -28.99 15.78 0.12
CA ARG A 90 -27.53 15.54 -0.01
C ARG A 90 -26.91 16.41 -1.08
N ASP A 91 -27.49 16.45 -2.28
CA ASP A 91 -26.95 17.21 -3.41
C ASP A 91 -26.83 18.70 -3.12
N GLN A 92 -27.74 19.24 -2.29
CA GLN A 92 -27.69 20.62 -1.83
C GLN A 92 -26.70 20.80 -0.67
N MET A 93 -26.63 19.84 0.25
CA MET A 93 -25.68 19.87 1.36
C MET A 93 -24.23 19.82 0.88
N VAL A 94 -23.92 18.99 -0.12
CA VAL A 94 -22.57 18.94 -0.74
C VAL A 94 -22.18 20.30 -1.34
N LYS A 95 -23.14 21.07 -1.83
CA LYS A 95 -22.94 22.45 -2.33
C LYS A 95 -22.87 23.49 -1.22
N ARG A 96 -23.06 23.10 0.05
CA ARG A 96 -23.16 24.01 1.19
C ARG A 96 -24.30 25.04 1.04
N SER A 97 -25.45 24.57 0.52
CA SER A 97 -26.65 25.43 0.43
C SER A 97 -27.17 25.81 1.82
N ASP A 98 -27.36 27.07 2.05
CA ASP A 98 -27.88 27.60 3.34
C ASP A 98 -29.33 27.19 3.60
N GLN A 99 -30.09 26.94 2.53
CA GLN A 99 -31.48 26.53 2.58
C GLN A 99 -31.78 25.42 1.57
N VAL A 100 -32.52 24.40 2.00
CA VAL A 100 -33.01 23.32 1.13
C VAL A 100 -34.52 23.19 1.27
N VAL A 101 -35.23 23.24 0.16
CA VAL A 101 -36.70 23.08 0.10
C VAL A 101 -37.02 21.74 -0.56
N LEU A 102 -37.61 20.84 0.21
CA LEU A 102 -38.08 19.53 -0.29
C LEU A 102 -39.61 19.53 -0.30
N ARG A 103 -40.23 18.84 -1.25
CA ARG A 103 -41.67 18.66 -1.36
C ARG A 103 -42.04 17.22 -1.07
N LEU A 104 -42.64 16.96 0.08
CA LEU A 104 -43.01 15.65 0.58
C LEU A 104 -44.47 15.33 0.25
N ALA A 105 -44.74 14.17 -0.28
CA ALA A 105 -46.07 13.54 -0.28
C ALA A 105 -46.04 12.36 0.70
N THR A 106 -47.01 12.29 1.62
CA THR A 106 -47.05 11.28 2.67
C THR A 106 -48.51 10.88 3.01
N ASP A 107 -48.72 9.70 3.56
CA ASP A 107 -50.00 9.28 4.12
C ASP A 107 -50.17 9.74 5.58
N ARG A 108 -49.13 10.37 6.16
CA ARG A 108 -49.16 10.89 7.55
C ARG A 108 -49.87 12.21 7.66
N ARG A 109 -50.96 12.21 8.38
CA ARG A 109 -51.73 13.42 8.73
C ARG A 109 -51.11 14.15 9.93
N GLY A 110 -51.22 15.48 9.95
CA GLY A 110 -51.06 16.30 11.15
C GLY A 110 -49.61 16.54 11.59
N LEU A 111 -48.63 16.39 10.68
CA LEU A 111 -47.21 16.65 10.96
C LEU A 111 -46.96 18.10 11.43
N THR A 112 -47.83 19.06 11.13
CA THR A 112 -47.79 20.45 11.60
C THR A 112 -48.51 20.67 12.94
N GLY A 113 -49.11 19.63 13.51
CA GLY A 113 -49.83 19.71 14.77
C GLY A 113 -48.95 20.11 15.97
N ARG A 114 -49.60 20.53 17.07
CA ARG A 114 -48.92 20.98 18.30
C ARG A 114 -48.75 19.86 19.35
N SER A 115 -49.25 18.68 19.12
CA SER A 115 -49.12 17.56 20.05
C SER A 115 -47.69 17.03 20.12
N ASN A 116 -47.32 16.38 21.22
CA ASN A 116 -46.03 15.72 21.39
C ASN A 116 -45.78 14.66 20.29
N SER A 117 -46.81 13.92 19.91
CA SER A 117 -46.74 12.95 18.83
C SER A 117 -46.45 13.59 17.47
N ALA A 118 -47.01 14.77 17.18
CA ALA A 118 -46.70 15.52 15.96
C ALA A 118 -45.28 16.10 16.01
N ALA A 119 -44.79 16.54 17.17
CA ALA A 119 -43.43 17.00 17.35
C ALA A 119 -42.42 15.85 17.12
N GLN A 120 -42.67 14.71 17.70
CA GLN A 120 -41.85 13.51 17.49
C GLN A 120 -41.84 13.07 16.01
N ALA A 121 -43.00 13.00 15.36
CA ALA A 121 -43.10 12.66 13.95
C ALA A 121 -42.35 13.63 13.02
N ARG A 122 -42.26 14.93 13.39
CA ARG A 122 -41.43 15.93 12.69
C ARG A 122 -39.95 15.68 12.92
N GLU A 123 -39.54 15.40 14.16
CA GLU A 123 -38.13 15.05 14.45
C GLU A 123 -37.69 13.83 13.65
N GLU A 124 -38.50 12.76 13.66
CA GLU A 124 -38.27 11.56 12.84
C GLU A 124 -38.13 11.88 11.34
N LEU A 125 -39.00 12.77 10.82
CA LEU A 125 -38.94 13.18 9.41
C LEU A 125 -37.64 13.93 9.10
N PHE A 126 -37.33 15.00 9.86
CA PHE A 126 -36.17 15.85 9.59
C PHE A 126 -34.85 15.07 9.78
N LEU A 127 -34.69 14.37 10.90
CA LEU A 127 -33.49 13.61 11.19
C LEU A 127 -33.37 12.35 10.32
N GLY A 128 -34.49 11.68 10.03
CA GLY A 128 -34.50 10.51 9.13
C GLY A 128 -34.04 10.87 7.71
N LEU A 129 -34.57 11.93 7.12
CA LEU A 129 -34.12 12.41 5.80
C LEU A 129 -32.64 12.84 5.83
N LEU A 130 -32.19 13.46 6.92
CA LEU A 130 -30.81 13.90 7.09
C LEU A 130 -29.86 12.70 7.23
N ASN A 131 -30.23 11.71 8.03
CA ASN A 131 -29.46 10.48 8.20
C ASN A 131 -29.30 9.72 6.87
N ASP A 132 -30.39 9.61 6.10
CA ASP A 132 -30.32 8.99 4.78
C ASP A 132 -29.49 9.82 3.77
N ALA A 133 -29.57 11.15 3.85
CA ALA A 133 -28.79 12.05 3.00
C ALA A 133 -27.28 11.95 3.28
N THR A 134 -26.91 11.69 4.53
CA THR A 134 -25.51 11.57 4.99
C THR A 134 -25.06 10.13 5.17
N ALA A 135 -25.89 9.13 4.82
CA ALA A 135 -25.52 7.73 4.92
C ALA A 135 -24.31 7.38 4.05
N GLN A 136 -23.40 6.60 4.62
CA GLN A 136 -22.22 6.09 3.90
C GLN A 136 -22.66 5.12 2.79
N ARG A 137 -22.11 5.30 1.60
CA ARG A 137 -22.37 4.44 0.43
C ARG A 137 -21.08 4.13 -0.31
N ASN A 138 -20.93 2.90 -0.78
CA ASN A 138 -19.71 2.44 -1.45
C ASN A 138 -19.45 3.12 -2.81
N SER A 139 -20.50 3.60 -3.48
CA SER A 139 -20.45 4.16 -4.84
C SER A 139 -20.36 5.69 -4.88
N VAL A 140 -20.13 6.36 -3.77
CA VAL A 140 -20.35 7.80 -3.64
C VAL A 140 -19.05 8.57 -3.49
N SER A 141 -19.09 9.85 -3.87
CA SER A 141 -18.02 10.82 -3.74
C SER A 141 -17.43 10.83 -2.31
N ALA A 142 -16.14 11.07 -2.20
CA ALA A 142 -15.48 11.27 -0.92
C ALA A 142 -15.97 12.53 -0.17
N ARG A 143 -16.89 13.31 -0.76
CA ARG A 143 -17.52 14.50 -0.17
C ARG A 143 -18.81 14.22 0.60
N ASP A 144 -19.37 13.03 0.48
CA ASP A 144 -20.59 12.61 1.17
C ASP A 144 -20.34 11.51 2.21
N GLY A 145 -21.38 10.85 2.68
CA GLY A 145 -21.27 9.87 3.75
C GLY A 145 -20.76 10.52 5.05
N ASP A 146 -19.84 9.86 5.71
CA ASP A 146 -19.27 10.32 6.97
C ASP A 146 -18.66 11.74 6.86
N TYR A 147 -18.02 12.05 5.72
CA TYR A 147 -17.45 13.39 5.50
C TYR A 147 -18.51 14.48 5.58
N LEU A 148 -19.66 14.29 4.93
CA LEU A 148 -20.75 15.26 4.96
C LEU A 148 -21.45 15.31 6.33
N ARG A 149 -21.66 14.13 6.94
CA ARG A 149 -22.32 13.99 8.24
C ARG A 149 -21.59 14.77 9.32
N TRP A 150 -20.29 14.59 9.43
CA TRP A 150 -19.48 15.15 10.51
C TRP A 150 -19.01 16.59 10.28
N GLN A 151 -19.40 17.18 9.15
CA GLN A 151 -19.21 18.61 8.87
C GLN A 151 -20.42 19.47 9.26
N LEU A 152 -21.46 18.88 9.82
CA LEU A 152 -22.69 19.56 10.20
C LEU A 152 -22.81 19.59 11.73
N GLY A 153 -22.81 20.78 12.32
CA GLY A 153 -22.93 20.99 13.77
C GLY A 153 -24.36 21.21 14.23
N THR A 154 -25.17 21.91 13.43
CA THR A 154 -26.55 22.22 13.75
C THR A 154 -27.48 22.07 12.57
N VAL A 155 -28.76 21.80 12.82
CA VAL A 155 -29.80 21.78 11.80
C VAL A 155 -31.06 22.43 12.31
N SER A 156 -31.64 23.31 11.52
CA SER A 156 -32.94 23.92 11.78
C SER A 156 -33.85 23.76 10.58
N GLY A 157 -35.13 23.58 10.83
CA GLY A 157 -36.09 23.39 9.76
C GLY A 157 -37.48 23.87 10.11
N VAL A 158 -38.32 23.96 9.10
CA VAL A 158 -39.75 24.28 9.25
C VAL A 158 -40.55 23.43 8.24
N LEU A 159 -41.69 22.98 8.69
CA LEU A 159 -42.66 22.23 7.91
C LEU A 159 -43.91 23.06 7.65
N TYR A 160 -44.30 23.14 6.38
CA TYR A 160 -45.56 23.79 5.98
C TYR A 160 -46.49 22.75 5.35
N ALA A 161 -47.76 22.76 5.74
CA ALA A 161 -48.79 21.96 5.08
C ALA A 161 -49.25 22.70 3.81
N ASP A 162 -49.18 22.06 2.66
CA ASP A 162 -49.60 22.61 1.37
C ASP A 162 -50.96 22.07 0.91
N GLY A 163 -51.57 21.15 1.69
CA GLY A 163 -52.89 20.59 1.44
C GLY A 163 -52.91 19.05 1.45
N SER A 164 -54.05 18.50 1.05
CA SER A 164 -54.22 17.04 0.91
C SER A 164 -55.22 16.71 -0.17
N LYS A 165 -55.06 15.51 -0.79
CA LYS A 165 -56.00 14.96 -1.76
C LYS A 165 -55.99 13.42 -1.69
N ASN A 166 -57.14 12.79 -1.60
CA ASN A 166 -57.32 11.33 -1.62
C ASN A 166 -56.45 10.61 -0.57
N GLY A 167 -56.39 11.15 0.67
CA GLY A 167 -55.60 10.57 1.75
C GLY A 167 -54.09 10.80 1.68
N VAL A 168 -53.61 11.52 0.66
CA VAL A 168 -52.23 11.95 0.56
C VAL A 168 -52.10 13.40 1.02
N TYR A 169 -51.16 13.65 1.91
CA TYR A 169 -50.84 14.97 2.47
C TYR A 169 -49.57 15.51 1.84
N TYR A 170 -49.56 16.78 1.52
CA TYR A 170 -48.46 17.47 0.85
C TYR A 170 -47.84 18.48 1.79
N TYR A 171 -46.52 18.41 1.96
CA TYR A 171 -45.76 19.30 2.83
C TYR A 171 -44.55 19.87 2.13
N ARG A 172 -44.18 21.10 2.47
CA ARG A 172 -42.85 21.64 2.21
C ARG A 172 -42.00 21.48 3.45
N VAL A 173 -40.94 20.69 3.33
CA VAL A 173 -39.90 20.47 4.32
C VAL A 173 -38.77 21.41 3.97
N ILE A 174 -38.52 22.39 4.80
CA ILE A 174 -37.49 23.42 4.57
C ILE A 174 -36.44 23.30 5.63
N TYR A 175 -35.24 22.91 5.22
CA TYR A 175 -34.05 23.04 6.04
C TYR A 175 -33.50 24.45 5.85
N TYR A 176 -33.29 25.17 6.93
CA TYR A 176 -32.58 26.43 6.98
C TYR A 176 -31.61 26.39 8.16
N GLY A 177 -30.53 27.15 8.16
CA GLY A 177 -29.57 27.10 9.27
C GLY A 177 -28.89 25.72 9.36
N LEU A 178 -28.50 25.15 8.23
CA LEU A 178 -27.57 24.04 8.17
C LEU A 178 -26.19 24.57 8.57
N GLY A 179 -25.84 24.39 9.85
CA GLY A 179 -24.61 24.94 10.46
C GLY A 179 -23.40 24.09 10.11
N TYR A 180 -22.84 24.35 8.95
CA TYR A 180 -21.60 23.67 8.51
C TYR A 180 -20.38 24.29 9.19
N TYR A 181 -19.38 23.44 9.48
CA TYR A 181 -18.05 23.87 9.94
C TYR A 181 -17.20 24.52 8.84
N THR A 182 -17.61 24.38 7.57
CA THR A 182 -16.92 24.98 6.42
C THR A 182 -17.90 25.65 5.47
N THR A 183 -17.41 26.70 4.80
CA THR A 183 -18.09 27.35 3.68
C THR A 183 -17.89 26.59 2.36
N ALA A 184 -18.70 26.88 1.35
CA ALA A 184 -18.52 26.33 0.01
C ALA A 184 -17.13 26.65 -0.61
N ALA A 185 -16.56 27.81 -0.30
CA ALA A 185 -15.24 28.22 -0.79
C ALA A 185 -14.11 27.42 -0.13
N GLU A 186 -14.23 27.14 1.15
CA GLU A 186 -13.28 26.30 1.90
C GLU A 186 -13.31 24.86 1.41
N GLU A 187 -14.50 24.30 1.16
CA GLU A 187 -14.63 22.97 0.56
C GLU A 187 -14.05 22.89 -0.85
N GLN A 188 -14.25 23.91 -1.68
CA GLN A 188 -13.61 24.00 -2.99
C GLN A 188 -12.08 24.02 -2.89
N TRP A 189 -11.54 24.63 -1.83
CA TRP A 189 -10.10 24.60 -1.59
C TRP A 189 -9.64 23.18 -1.22
N VAL A 190 -10.35 22.50 -0.31
CA VAL A 190 -10.08 21.09 0.06
C VAL A 190 -10.11 20.20 -1.18
N ASP A 191 -11.11 20.37 -2.06
CA ASP A 191 -11.20 19.63 -3.30
C ASP A 191 -9.97 19.81 -4.20
N ARG A 192 -9.52 21.04 -4.39
CA ARG A 192 -8.31 21.32 -5.19
C ARG A 192 -7.05 20.71 -4.54
N TYR A 193 -6.94 20.77 -3.24
CA TYR A 193 -5.86 20.16 -2.49
C TYR A 193 -5.85 18.63 -2.70
N VAL A 194 -6.97 17.98 -2.46
CA VAL A 194 -7.15 16.53 -2.60
C VAL A 194 -6.85 16.07 -4.03
N GLN A 195 -7.37 16.75 -5.04
CA GLN A 195 -7.06 16.44 -6.45
C GLN A 195 -5.57 16.55 -6.75
N LYS A 196 -4.90 17.59 -6.22
CA LYS A 196 -3.45 17.76 -6.38
C LYS A 196 -2.68 16.66 -5.63
N TYR A 197 -3.15 16.26 -4.47
CA TYR A 197 -2.57 15.19 -3.66
C TYR A 197 -2.63 13.85 -4.40
N VAL A 198 -3.82 13.45 -4.87
CA VAL A 198 -4.04 12.18 -5.58
C VAL A 198 -3.19 12.07 -6.85
N ARG A 199 -3.03 13.15 -7.62
CA ARG A 199 -2.17 13.16 -8.81
C ARG A 199 -0.68 12.87 -8.52
N ARG A 200 -0.23 13.07 -7.28
CA ARG A 200 1.15 12.83 -6.85
C ARG A 200 1.37 11.42 -6.29
N VAL A 201 0.29 10.69 -6.05
CA VAL A 201 0.31 9.34 -5.48
C VAL A 201 0.06 8.33 -6.60
N ASP A 202 1.04 7.49 -6.90
CA ASP A 202 0.87 6.40 -7.86
C ASP A 202 0.18 5.21 -7.16
N ARG A 203 -1.17 5.23 -7.15
CA ARG A 203 -2.01 4.20 -6.53
C ARG A 203 -1.63 2.78 -6.95
N ASN A 204 -1.21 2.60 -8.21
CA ASN A 204 -0.91 1.28 -8.76
C ASN A 204 0.41 0.69 -8.26
N LYS A 205 1.26 1.51 -7.67
CA LYS A 205 2.57 1.09 -7.10
C LYS A 205 2.56 0.95 -5.58
N MET A 206 1.44 1.25 -4.94
CA MET A 206 1.35 1.25 -3.48
C MET A 206 0.32 0.22 -3.02
N SER A 207 0.64 -0.51 -1.96
CA SER A 207 -0.34 -1.36 -1.27
C SER A 207 -1.32 -0.51 -0.47
N ASP A 208 -2.45 -1.10 -0.03
CA ASP A 208 -3.39 -0.42 0.86
C ASP A 208 -2.70 0.05 2.15
N TYR A 209 -1.75 -0.75 2.68
CA TYR A 209 -0.92 -0.37 3.82
C TYR A 209 -0.08 0.87 3.54
N ASP A 210 0.65 0.90 2.41
CA ASP A 210 1.51 2.03 2.07
C ASP A 210 0.71 3.31 1.86
N LEU A 211 -0.48 3.20 1.27
CA LEU A 211 -1.41 4.33 1.09
C LEU A 211 -1.95 4.82 2.43
N ALA A 212 -2.47 3.91 3.28
CA ALA A 212 -2.99 4.25 4.59
C ALA A 212 -1.91 4.94 5.44
N LYS A 213 -0.67 4.38 5.43
CA LYS A 213 0.48 4.95 6.13
C LYS A 213 0.89 6.31 5.57
N LYS A 214 0.95 6.43 4.25
CA LYS A 214 1.31 7.71 3.62
C LYS A 214 0.31 8.81 3.99
N VAL A 215 -0.99 8.53 3.93
CA VAL A 215 -2.02 9.50 4.29
C VAL A 215 -1.92 9.85 5.77
N HIS A 216 -1.72 8.85 6.65
CA HIS A 216 -1.50 9.06 8.08
C HIS A 216 -0.34 10.02 8.34
N ASP A 217 0.83 9.72 7.80
CA ASP A 217 2.04 10.52 7.97
C ASP A 217 1.88 11.94 7.40
N ASP A 218 1.18 12.08 6.28
CA ASP A 218 0.97 13.39 5.65
C ASP A 218 -0.05 14.24 6.40
N VAL A 219 -1.07 13.63 7.01
CA VAL A 219 -2.04 14.32 7.87
C VAL A 219 -1.36 14.79 9.15
N CYS A 220 -0.60 13.93 9.85
CA CYS A 220 0.15 14.32 11.05
C CYS A 220 1.16 15.47 10.75
N ARG A 221 1.78 15.50 9.57
CA ARG A 221 2.70 16.60 9.17
C ARG A 221 1.99 17.88 8.73
N ALA A 222 0.72 17.78 8.35
CA ALA A 222 -0.01 18.94 7.80
C ALA A 222 -0.54 19.89 8.87
N THR A 223 -0.66 19.44 10.11
CA THR A 223 -1.36 20.16 11.17
C THR A 223 -0.72 19.94 12.53
N VAL A 224 -1.11 20.76 13.49
CA VAL A 224 -0.86 20.55 14.91
C VAL A 224 -2.19 20.58 15.66
N TYR A 225 -2.27 19.86 16.78
CA TYR A 225 -3.49 19.86 17.60
C TYR A 225 -3.73 21.23 18.24
N ASP A 226 -4.97 21.71 18.18
CA ASP A 226 -5.35 22.96 18.84
C ASP A 226 -5.56 22.72 20.33
N MET A 227 -4.58 23.13 21.14
CA MET A 227 -4.60 23.05 22.60
C MET A 227 -5.10 24.32 23.27
N GLU A 228 -5.48 25.34 22.51
CA GLU A 228 -6.08 26.54 23.09
C GLU A 228 -7.46 26.18 23.65
N MET A 229 -7.46 25.65 24.88
CA MET A 229 -8.67 25.29 25.65
C MET A 229 -9.54 26.49 26.01
N ASP A 230 -9.25 27.67 25.49
CA ASP A 230 -10.07 28.87 25.67
C ASP A 230 -11.29 28.77 24.76
N SER A 231 -12.39 28.33 25.29
CA SER A 231 -13.83 28.37 24.90
C SER A 231 -14.25 28.87 23.50
N ARG A 232 -13.35 28.99 22.54
CA ARG A 232 -13.54 29.57 21.19
C ARG A 232 -12.80 28.83 20.11
N TYR A 233 -13.07 27.51 19.96
CA TYR A 233 -12.72 26.83 18.72
C TYR A 233 -13.40 27.55 17.55
N ASP A 234 -12.64 27.87 16.53
CA ASP A 234 -13.21 28.31 15.26
C ASP A 234 -13.88 27.10 14.56
N ASP A 235 -14.94 27.32 13.79
CA ASP A 235 -15.67 26.23 13.12
C ASP A 235 -14.76 25.35 12.24
N TYR A 236 -13.71 25.92 11.63
CA TYR A 236 -12.78 25.18 10.81
C TYR A 236 -11.91 24.15 11.57
N ASP A 237 -11.73 24.27 12.90
CA ASP A 237 -10.96 23.33 13.70
C ASP A 237 -11.57 21.93 13.68
N PHE A 238 -12.88 21.83 13.42
CA PHE A 238 -13.63 20.59 13.27
C PHE A 238 -13.67 20.08 11.82
N SER A 239 -12.77 20.52 10.94
CA SER A 239 -12.85 20.25 9.50
C SER A 239 -11.52 19.84 8.87
N ALA A 240 -11.61 19.16 7.72
CA ALA A 240 -10.44 18.88 6.91
C ALA A 240 -9.75 20.16 6.39
N TYR A 241 -10.48 21.28 6.28
CA TYR A 241 -9.92 22.57 5.90
C TYR A 241 -8.98 23.11 7.00
N GLY A 242 -9.38 23.00 8.26
CA GLY A 242 -8.53 23.36 9.41
C GLY A 242 -7.22 22.55 9.38
N CYS A 243 -7.32 21.25 9.23
CA CYS A 243 -6.16 20.36 9.14
C CYS A 243 -5.24 20.68 7.95
N LEU A 244 -5.78 20.76 6.72
CA LEU A 244 -4.99 20.77 5.49
C LEU A 244 -4.56 22.16 5.01
N TYR A 245 -5.28 23.23 5.45
CA TYR A 245 -5.01 24.61 5.03
C TYR A 245 -4.56 25.50 6.18
N VAL A 246 -5.30 25.47 7.30
CA VAL A 246 -4.97 26.32 8.45
C VAL A 246 -3.73 25.77 9.16
N GLY A 247 -3.54 24.46 9.15
CA GLY A 247 -2.44 23.76 9.83
C GLY A 247 -2.67 23.63 11.34
N ARG A 248 -3.92 23.75 11.79
CA ARG A 248 -4.34 23.59 13.19
C ARG A 248 -5.78 23.05 13.22
N CYS A 249 -6.03 22.01 13.99
CA CYS A 249 -7.37 21.46 14.18
C CYS A 249 -7.44 20.55 15.40
N VAL A 250 -8.66 20.12 15.76
CA VAL A 250 -8.89 19.08 16.79
C VAL A 250 -9.03 17.69 16.14
N CYS A 251 -9.22 16.65 16.96
CA CYS A 251 -9.32 15.25 16.51
C CYS A 251 -10.29 15.05 15.33
N GLN A 252 -11.43 15.72 15.31
CA GLN A 252 -12.39 15.65 14.20
C GLN A 252 -11.79 16.16 12.87
N GLY A 253 -10.98 17.22 12.91
CA GLY A 253 -10.28 17.74 11.71
C GLY A 253 -9.26 16.75 11.17
N TYR A 254 -8.46 16.11 12.06
CA TYR A 254 -7.54 15.02 11.69
C TYR A 254 -8.29 13.86 11.04
N ALA A 255 -9.35 13.38 11.69
CA ALA A 255 -10.14 12.24 11.22
C ALA A 255 -10.82 12.51 9.87
N LEU A 256 -11.34 13.72 9.65
CA LEU A 256 -11.97 14.11 8.38
C LEU A 256 -10.94 14.30 7.26
N ALA A 257 -9.75 14.84 7.55
CA ALA A 257 -8.67 14.93 6.57
C ALA A 257 -8.19 13.55 6.13
N TYR A 258 -7.95 12.65 7.09
CA TYR A 258 -7.58 11.26 6.80
C TYR A 258 -8.67 10.55 5.98
N TYR A 259 -9.93 10.64 6.40
CA TYR A 259 -11.07 10.08 5.68
C TYR A 259 -11.11 10.58 4.23
N ARG A 260 -11.02 11.90 4.02
CA ARG A 260 -11.17 12.52 2.70
C ARG A 260 -10.08 12.08 1.73
N LEU A 261 -8.81 12.02 2.18
CA LEU A 261 -7.69 11.59 1.37
C LEU A 261 -7.73 10.09 1.08
N CYS A 262 -8.02 9.25 2.10
CA CYS A 262 -8.13 7.81 1.93
C CYS A 262 -9.24 7.41 0.95
N ARG A 263 -10.43 8.02 1.06
CA ARG A 263 -11.56 7.77 0.17
C ARG A 263 -11.23 8.13 -1.27
N GLU A 264 -10.60 9.25 -1.51
CA GLU A 264 -10.23 9.68 -2.86
C GLU A 264 -9.14 8.78 -3.48
N LEU A 265 -8.28 8.19 -2.67
CA LEU A 265 -7.31 7.16 -3.08
C LEU A 265 -7.94 5.77 -3.24
N GLY A 266 -9.25 5.60 -3.00
CA GLY A 266 -9.98 4.35 -3.17
C GLY A 266 -9.87 3.38 -1.99
N LEU A 267 -9.40 3.83 -0.82
CA LEU A 267 -9.46 3.03 0.39
C LEU A 267 -10.87 3.05 1.00
N SER A 268 -11.31 1.93 1.56
CA SER A 268 -12.51 1.88 2.39
C SER A 268 -12.17 2.41 3.77
N VAL A 269 -12.79 3.51 4.16
CA VAL A 269 -12.53 4.20 5.43
C VAL A 269 -13.85 4.70 6.02
N ARG A 270 -13.95 4.70 7.34
CA ARG A 270 -15.07 5.24 8.11
C ARG A 270 -14.55 6.20 9.18
N PHE A 271 -15.40 7.12 9.56
CA PHE A 271 -15.24 7.97 10.74
C PHE A 271 -15.88 7.27 11.93
N VAL A 272 -15.19 7.23 13.07
CA VAL A 272 -15.68 6.70 14.35
C VAL A 272 -15.38 7.67 15.48
N TYR A 273 -16.11 7.55 16.57
CA TYR A 273 -16.03 8.48 17.70
C TYR A 273 -16.30 7.77 19.02
N SER A 274 -15.82 8.38 20.12
CA SER A 274 -16.02 7.90 21.47
C SER A 274 -17.34 8.40 22.09
N ASP A 275 -17.72 7.76 23.20
CA ASP A 275 -18.83 8.21 24.03
C ASP A 275 -18.56 9.65 24.52
N PRO A 276 -19.49 10.60 24.29
CA PRO A 276 -19.35 11.97 24.73
C PRO A 276 -19.23 12.14 26.25
N HIS A 277 -19.64 11.16 27.03
CA HIS A 277 -19.54 11.16 28.49
C HIS A 277 -18.16 10.73 29.01
N GLU A 278 -17.34 10.11 28.14
CA GLU A 278 -16.01 9.61 28.49
C GLU A 278 -14.86 10.36 27.78
N GLY A 279 -15.14 11.54 27.20
CA GLY A 279 -14.17 12.34 26.47
C GLY A 279 -14.42 12.31 24.96
N CYS A 280 -14.94 13.40 24.40
CA CYS A 280 -15.27 13.49 22.97
C CYS A 280 -14.05 13.33 22.07
N HIS A 281 -13.82 12.17 21.51
CA HIS A 281 -12.71 11.89 20.60
C HIS A 281 -13.18 11.29 19.26
N ALA A 282 -12.43 11.53 18.17
CA ALA A 282 -12.74 11.05 16.84
C ALA A 282 -11.50 10.52 16.12
N TRP A 283 -11.66 9.37 15.46
CA TRP A 283 -10.62 8.70 14.68
C TRP A 283 -11.21 7.93 13.50
N ASN A 284 -10.49 6.98 12.91
CA ASN A 284 -10.95 6.29 11.71
C ASN A 284 -10.86 4.76 11.82
N LEU A 285 -11.70 4.09 11.03
CA LEU A 285 -11.51 2.71 10.58
C LEU A 285 -11.06 2.72 9.13
N VAL A 286 -10.03 1.96 8.79
CA VAL A 286 -9.58 1.81 7.40
C VAL A 286 -9.37 0.35 7.04
N GLN A 287 -9.69 -0.02 5.81
CA GLN A 287 -9.47 -1.37 5.31
C GLN A 287 -8.08 -1.52 4.71
N VAL A 288 -7.33 -2.52 5.20
CA VAL A 288 -6.03 -2.93 4.68
C VAL A 288 -6.01 -4.45 4.54
N GLY A 289 -5.66 -4.95 3.36
CA GLY A 289 -5.61 -6.39 3.12
C GLY A 289 -6.93 -7.12 3.40
N GLY A 290 -8.08 -6.48 3.16
CA GLY A 290 -9.42 -7.04 3.34
C GLY A 290 -9.95 -7.06 4.78
N LYS A 291 -9.20 -6.53 5.76
CA LYS A 291 -9.60 -6.38 7.17
C LYS A 291 -9.64 -4.90 7.56
N TYR A 292 -10.47 -4.56 8.55
CA TYR A 292 -10.53 -3.20 9.10
C TYR A 292 -9.62 -3.04 10.31
N TYR A 293 -9.06 -1.85 10.46
CA TYR A 293 -8.17 -1.47 11.56
C TYR A 293 -8.46 -0.04 11.98
N TYR A 294 -8.28 0.26 13.25
CA TYR A 294 -8.35 1.61 13.77
C TYR A 294 -7.09 2.40 13.46
N VAL A 295 -7.27 3.66 13.13
CA VAL A 295 -6.19 4.62 12.88
C VAL A 295 -6.54 5.93 13.55
N ASP A 296 -5.66 6.42 14.40
CA ASP A 296 -5.79 7.73 15.02
C ASP A 296 -4.55 8.58 14.73
N CYS A 297 -4.72 9.53 13.81
CA CYS A 297 -3.68 10.48 13.47
C CYS A 297 -3.42 11.50 14.59
N THR A 298 -4.42 11.78 15.45
CA THR A 298 -4.30 12.75 16.53
C THR A 298 -3.31 12.29 17.60
N TRP A 299 -3.46 11.04 18.04
CA TRP A 299 -2.64 10.46 19.09
C TRP A 299 -1.28 9.94 18.59
N ASP A 300 -1.12 9.78 17.27
CA ASP A 300 0.16 9.45 16.64
C ASP A 300 0.95 10.69 16.21
N ASP A 301 0.35 11.87 16.24
CA ASP A 301 1.02 13.16 16.08
C ASP A 301 1.60 13.60 17.43
N THR A 302 2.83 13.18 17.70
CA THR A 302 3.52 13.56 18.94
C THR A 302 3.92 15.03 18.89
N TYR A 303 3.01 15.80 19.33
CA TYR A 303 3.06 17.13 19.82
C TYR A 303 4.46 17.77 19.86
N HIS A 304 4.72 18.74 19.00
CA HIS A 304 5.89 19.62 18.94
C HIS A 304 7.26 19.03 18.55
N GLU A 305 7.45 17.72 18.49
CA GLU A 305 8.77 17.15 18.21
C GLU A 305 9.01 16.77 16.74
N GLY A 306 8.01 16.90 15.88
CA GLY A 306 8.08 16.49 14.47
C GLY A 306 8.24 14.98 14.25
N ASN A 307 8.09 14.19 15.31
CA ASN A 307 8.18 12.74 15.27
C ASN A 307 6.77 12.14 15.25
N ILE A 308 6.45 11.41 14.19
CA ILE A 308 5.23 10.62 14.09
C ILE A 308 5.49 9.29 14.77
N VAL A 309 4.61 8.89 15.69
CA VAL A 309 4.58 7.53 16.25
C VAL A 309 3.51 6.69 15.56
N TYR A 310 3.48 5.40 15.82
CA TYR A 310 2.50 4.48 15.23
C TYR A 310 1.84 3.64 16.32
N ASN A 311 1.62 4.27 17.46
CA ASN A 311 1.00 3.64 18.63
C ASN A 311 -0.48 3.36 18.38
N PHE A 312 -1.14 4.18 17.56
CA PHE A 312 -2.56 4.13 17.23
C PHE A 312 -2.81 3.88 15.73
N PHE A 313 -1.78 3.56 14.95
CA PHE A 313 -1.89 3.24 13.54
C PHE A 313 -2.16 1.77 13.32
N LEU A 314 -3.25 1.45 12.61
CA LEU A 314 -3.70 0.10 12.22
C LEU A 314 -3.83 -0.88 13.39
N LYS A 315 -4.50 -0.45 14.45
CA LYS A 315 -4.73 -1.27 15.65
C LYS A 315 -6.05 -2.05 15.58
N ASN A 316 -6.10 -3.20 16.26
CA ASN A 316 -7.35 -3.82 16.63
C ASN A 316 -7.96 -3.08 17.85
N TYR A 317 -9.18 -3.42 18.22
CA TYR A 317 -9.87 -2.73 19.31
C TYR A 317 -9.18 -2.93 20.66
N THR A 318 -8.74 -4.16 20.96
CA THR A 318 -8.08 -4.49 22.23
C THR A 318 -6.77 -3.73 22.40
N ASP A 319 -5.92 -3.68 21.36
CA ASP A 319 -4.64 -2.97 21.42
C ASP A 319 -4.84 -1.44 21.43
N LEU A 320 -5.90 -0.94 20.78
CA LEU A 320 -6.28 0.46 20.81
C LEU A 320 -6.61 0.87 22.24
N GLN A 321 -7.53 0.16 22.91
CA GLN A 321 -7.94 0.43 24.28
C GLN A 321 -6.80 0.23 25.30
N ALA A 322 -5.94 -0.77 25.10
CA ALA A 322 -4.81 -1.03 26.01
C ALA A 322 -3.79 0.11 26.02
N ARG A 323 -3.70 0.89 24.94
CA ARG A 323 -2.83 2.07 24.83
C ARG A 323 -3.46 3.36 25.37
N ASP A 324 -4.75 3.34 25.56
CA ASP A 324 -5.60 4.44 26.05
C ASP A 324 -6.13 4.17 27.46
N SER A 325 -5.41 3.34 28.25
CA SER A 325 -5.86 2.87 29.56
C SER A 325 -6.16 3.99 30.57
N ASP A 326 -5.51 5.14 30.41
CA ASP A 326 -5.58 6.25 31.39
C ASP A 326 -6.68 7.27 31.06
N TYR A 327 -7.08 7.38 29.79
CA TYR A 327 -7.99 8.43 29.30
C TYR A 327 -9.34 7.90 28.81
N HIS A 328 -9.42 6.63 28.40
CA HIS A 328 -10.62 5.95 27.88
C HIS A 328 -11.26 6.63 26.65
N GLU A 329 -10.51 7.49 25.94
CA GLU A 329 -11.03 8.26 24.80
C GLU A 329 -11.38 7.40 23.58
N HIS A 330 -10.83 6.19 23.45
CA HIS A 330 -11.11 5.28 22.33
C HIS A 330 -12.25 4.28 22.61
N ARG A 331 -13.09 4.55 23.60
CA ARG A 331 -14.26 3.75 23.84
C ARG A 331 -15.36 4.15 22.86
N LEU A 332 -15.87 3.20 22.09
CA LEU A 332 -16.90 3.47 21.08
C LEU A 332 -18.22 3.90 21.75
N ASP A 333 -18.84 4.94 21.19
CA ASP A 333 -20.17 5.42 21.59
C ASP A 333 -21.26 4.38 21.27
N ASP A 334 -22.32 4.33 22.08
CA ASP A 334 -23.50 3.53 21.85
C ASP A 334 -24.15 3.83 20.49
N GLY A 335 -24.04 5.08 20.00
CA GLY A 335 -24.47 5.46 18.67
C GLY A 335 -23.69 4.80 17.54
N VAL A 336 -22.41 4.47 17.74
CA VAL A 336 -21.62 3.66 16.79
C VAL A 336 -22.21 2.26 16.70
N TYR A 337 -22.59 1.67 17.83
CA TYR A 337 -23.23 0.34 17.85
C TYR A 337 -24.67 0.37 17.35
N ALA A 338 -25.36 1.49 17.51
CA ALA A 338 -26.70 1.69 17.00
C ALA A 338 -26.75 1.87 15.47
N ASP A 339 -25.66 2.37 14.84
CA ASP A 339 -25.53 2.38 13.39
C ASP A 339 -25.25 0.94 12.89
N ALA A 340 -26.33 0.23 12.56
CA ALA A 340 -26.26 -1.16 12.14
C ALA A 340 -25.39 -1.38 10.89
N ASP A 341 -25.25 -0.39 10.01
CA ASP A 341 -24.35 -0.45 8.87
C ASP A 341 -22.89 -0.34 9.32
N LEU A 342 -22.58 0.65 10.16
CA LEU A 342 -21.24 0.84 10.70
C LEU A 342 -20.80 -0.39 11.52
N THR A 343 -21.64 -0.88 12.41
CA THR A 343 -21.34 -2.03 13.25
C THR A 343 -21.11 -3.28 12.40
N ARG A 344 -22.09 -3.73 11.65
CA ARG A 344 -22.05 -5.01 10.91
C ARG A 344 -20.99 -5.03 9.82
N ASN A 345 -20.86 -3.96 9.07
CA ASN A 345 -20.02 -3.93 7.87
C ASN A 345 -18.60 -3.46 8.13
N TYR A 346 -18.34 -2.86 9.29
CA TYR A 346 -17.03 -2.28 9.60
C TYR A 346 -16.51 -2.70 10.98
N VAL A 347 -17.19 -2.38 12.08
CA VAL A 347 -16.73 -2.69 13.46
C VAL A 347 -16.61 -4.19 13.69
N ASP A 348 -17.63 -4.98 13.34
CA ASP A 348 -17.61 -6.44 13.46
C ASP A 348 -16.58 -7.13 12.55
N ARG A 349 -16.01 -6.38 11.61
CA ARG A 349 -15.00 -6.85 10.66
C ARG A 349 -13.59 -6.36 10.98
N VAL A 350 -13.41 -5.73 12.12
CA VAL A 350 -12.07 -5.36 12.61
C VAL A 350 -11.24 -6.63 12.82
N ALA A 351 -9.98 -6.56 12.48
CA ALA A 351 -9.05 -7.68 12.62
C ALA A 351 -8.89 -8.06 14.10
N ALA A 352 -8.78 -9.36 14.38
CA ALA A 352 -8.56 -9.86 15.75
C ALA A 352 -7.19 -9.47 16.33
N ARG A 353 -6.24 -9.06 15.48
CA ARG A 353 -4.91 -8.57 15.86
C ARG A 353 -4.61 -7.30 15.09
N SER A 354 -3.85 -6.41 15.70
CA SER A 354 -3.33 -5.22 15.02
C SER A 354 -2.55 -5.61 13.77
N TYR A 355 -2.55 -4.72 12.79
CA TYR A 355 -1.80 -4.95 11.56
C TYR A 355 -0.31 -4.95 11.89
N GLU A 356 0.29 -6.09 11.75
CA GLU A 356 1.73 -6.16 11.63
C GLU A 356 2.02 -6.07 10.13
N PRO A 357 2.62 -4.97 9.66
CA PRO A 357 3.12 -4.97 8.29
C PRO A 357 3.94 -6.24 8.19
N LEU A 358 3.72 -7.02 7.12
CA LEU A 358 4.67 -8.04 6.72
C LEU A 358 5.99 -7.30 6.53
N LEU A 359 6.65 -7.04 7.66
CA LEU A 359 8.00 -6.53 7.63
C LEU A 359 8.74 -7.50 6.73
N PRO A 360 9.52 -7.01 5.75
CA PRO A 360 10.26 -7.89 4.89
C PRO A 360 11.05 -8.83 5.80
N ASN A 361 10.58 -10.08 5.91
CA ASN A 361 11.37 -11.14 6.50
C ASN A 361 12.15 -11.83 5.39
N MET A 362 13.23 -12.51 5.72
CA MET A 362 14.06 -13.17 4.70
C MET A 362 13.32 -14.26 3.92
N GLY A 363 12.07 -14.60 4.29
CA GLY A 363 11.20 -15.51 3.54
C GLY A 363 10.42 -14.82 2.41
N ASN A 364 10.16 -13.53 2.51
CA ASN A 364 9.38 -12.78 1.53
C ASN A 364 10.17 -11.74 0.73
N VAL A 365 11.47 -11.55 1.00
CA VAL A 365 12.38 -10.78 0.15
C VAL A 365 12.93 -11.62 -0.99
N VAL A 366 13.07 -11.01 -2.15
CA VAL A 366 13.69 -11.63 -3.31
C VAL A 366 15.17 -11.24 -3.35
N VAL A 367 16.06 -12.24 -3.19
CA VAL A 367 17.51 -12.05 -3.31
C VAL A 367 17.98 -12.59 -4.65
N ARG A 368 18.48 -11.71 -5.51
CA ARG A 368 19.04 -12.05 -6.82
C ARG A 368 20.55 -11.79 -6.82
N LEU A 369 21.29 -12.72 -7.47
CA LEU A 369 22.72 -12.60 -7.69
C LEU A 369 22.97 -12.19 -9.13
N SER A 370 23.95 -11.28 -9.37
CA SER A 370 24.35 -10.89 -10.73
C SER A 370 24.84 -12.07 -11.56
N GLN A 371 25.53 -13.01 -10.93
CA GLN A 371 25.98 -14.28 -11.49
C GLN A 371 26.31 -15.27 -10.37
N THR A 372 26.28 -16.56 -10.68
CA THR A 372 26.54 -17.64 -9.72
C THR A 372 27.84 -18.40 -9.98
N GLN A 373 28.58 -18.05 -11.04
CA GLN A 373 29.82 -18.75 -11.44
C GLN A 373 30.90 -17.73 -11.80
N PHE A 374 32.09 -17.93 -11.24
CA PHE A 374 33.29 -17.13 -11.47
C PHE A 374 34.42 -18.04 -11.88
N THR A 375 35.40 -17.51 -12.62
CA THR A 375 36.68 -18.15 -12.88
C THR A 375 37.74 -17.47 -12.04
N TYR A 376 38.52 -18.25 -11.31
CA TYR A 376 39.61 -17.74 -10.47
C TYR A 376 40.54 -16.80 -11.25
N ASN A 377 40.79 -15.62 -10.70
CA ASN A 377 41.62 -14.56 -11.31
C ASN A 377 42.69 -13.99 -10.37
N GLY A 378 42.90 -14.62 -9.22
CA GLY A 378 43.87 -14.16 -8.22
C GLY A 378 43.35 -13.11 -7.24
N LYS A 379 42.12 -12.62 -7.40
CA LYS A 379 41.50 -11.57 -6.55
C LYS A 379 40.24 -12.12 -5.86
N ALA A 380 39.79 -11.44 -4.83
CA ALA A 380 38.49 -11.70 -4.22
C ALA A 380 37.36 -11.54 -5.26
N GLN A 381 36.47 -12.51 -5.35
CA GLN A 381 35.39 -12.56 -6.31
C GLN A 381 34.08 -12.95 -5.61
N GLY A 382 32.98 -12.40 -6.07
CA GLY A 382 31.64 -12.74 -5.59
C GLY A 382 30.57 -11.98 -6.36
N PRO A 383 29.31 -12.38 -6.21
CA PRO A 383 28.20 -11.74 -6.91
C PRO A 383 27.86 -10.36 -6.31
N LYS A 384 27.38 -9.47 -7.17
CA LYS A 384 26.61 -8.31 -6.71
C LYS A 384 25.21 -8.79 -6.37
N LEU A 385 24.65 -8.24 -5.28
CA LEU A 385 23.31 -8.57 -4.83
C LEU A 385 22.32 -7.50 -5.24
N THR A 386 21.11 -7.95 -5.57
CA THR A 386 19.92 -7.12 -5.60
C THR A 386 18.92 -7.77 -4.65
N VAL A 387 18.50 -7.02 -3.62
CA VAL A 387 17.50 -7.45 -2.65
C VAL A 387 16.28 -6.57 -2.82
N THR A 388 15.13 -7.18 -3.08
CA THR A 388 13.87 -6.46 -3.27
C THR A 388 12.78 -7.06 -2.40
N TYR A 389 11.87 -6.19 -1.94
CA TYR A 389 10.62 -6.55 -1.30
C TYR A 389 9.48 -5.95 -2.10
N GLN A 390 8.51 -6.76 -2.50
CA GLN A 390 7.38 -6.35 -3.37
C GLN A 390 7.83 -5.56 -4.63
N GLY A 391 8.99 -5.95 -5.19
CA GLY A 391 9.55 -5.30 -6.39
C GLY A 391 10.36 -4.03 -6.14
N GLN A 392 10.34 -3.46 -4.92
CA GLN A 392 11.11 -2.28 -4.55
C GLN A 392 12.45 -2.66 -3.89
N PRO A 393 13.52 -1.85 -4.06
CA PRO A 393 14.79 -2.08 -3.38
C PRO A 393 14.61 -2.13 -1.86
N TYR A 394 15.14 -3.17 -1.23
CA TYR A 394 15.14 -3.34 0.22
C TYR A 394 16.55 -3.13 0.78
N GLN A 395 16.69 -2.39 1.86
CA GLN A 395 17.99 -1.99 2.43
C GLN A 395 18.26 -2.50 3.86
N GLY A 396 17.26 -2.96 4.58
CA GLY A 396 17.39 -3.38 5.98
C GLY A 396 18.03 -4.75 6.17
N TYR A 397 19.22 -5.01 5.57
CA TYR A 397 19.90 -6.31 5.66
C TYR A 397 21.42 -6.19 5.78
N ALA A 398 22.02 -7.20 6.39
CA ALA A 398 23.47 -7.44 6.40
C ALA A 398 23.82 -8.66 5.52
N VAL A 399 25.03 -8.65 4.95
CA VAL A 399 25.50 -9.74 4.08
C VAL A 399 26.80 -10.30 4.63
N SER A 400 26.90 -11.63 4.68
CA SER A 400 28.14 -12.36 4.98
C SER A 400 28.44 -13.39 3.89
N GLY A 401 29.72 -13.72 3.69
CA GLY A 401 30.16 -14.68 2.69
C GLY A 401 30.05 -14.20 1.25
N ALA A 402 29.95 -12.86 1.02
CA ALA A 402 29.74 -12.29 -0.31
C ALA A 402 30.92 -12.43 -1.25
N THR A 403 32.16 -12.62 -0.74
CA THR A 403 33.36 -12.76 -1.54
C THR A 403 34.26 -13.88 -1.06
N ALA A 404 35.05 -14.46 -1.95
CA ALA A 404 36.08 -15.45 -1.67
C ALA A 404 37.25 -15.32 -2.65
N THR A 405 38.43 -15.81 -2.25
CA THR A 405 39.70 -15.64 -2.98
C THR A 405 40.25 -16.90 -3.58
N ILE A 406 39.66 -18.06 -3.31
CA ILE A 406 40.15 -19.36 -3.84
C ILE A 406 39.00 -20.14 -4.52
N PRO A 407 39.31 -21.09 -5.44
CA PRO A 407 38.27 -21.94 -6.01
C PRO A 407 37.50 -22.75 -4.96
N GLY A 408 36.17 -22.78 -5.08
CA GLY A 408 35.28 -23.48 -4.16
C GLY A 408 33.80 -23.16 -4.40
N ILE A 409 32.93 -23.80 -3.64
CA ILE A 409 31.50 -23.45 -3.53
C ILE A 409 31.35 -22.65 -2.25
N TYR A 410 30.70 -21.51 -2.35
CA TYR A 410 30.53 -20.57 -1.25
C TYR A 410 29.06 -20.30 -1.01
N THR A 411 28.71 -20.13 0.26
CA THR A 411 27.38 -19.74 0.70
C THR A 411 27.41 -18.28 1.14
N LEU A 412 26.62 -17.47 0.48
CA LEU A 412 26.33 -16.11 0.88
C LEU A 412 25.06 -16.11 1.73
N THR A 413 25.09 -15.43 2.86
CA THR A 413 23.93 -15.30 3.77
C THR A 413 23.53 -13.82 3.82
N VAL A 414 22.24 -13.55 3.57
CA VAL A 414 21.59 -12.27 3.77
C VAL A 414 20.74 -12.38 5.01
N ARG A 415 20.90 -11.46 5.97
CA ARG A 415 20.24 -11.48 7.28
C ARG A 415 19.61 -10.12 7.55
N ASP A 416 18.37 -10.09 8.06
CA ASP A 416 17.71 -8.87 8.52
C ASP A 416 18.08 -8.54 9.97
N SER A 417 17.57 -7.39 10.46
CA SER A 417 17.81 -6.92 11.83
C SER A 417 17.20 -7.80 12.92
N ARG A 418 16.23 -8.66 12.57
CA ARG A 418 15.58 -9.62 13.49
C ARG A 418 16.32 -10.94 13.58
N GLY A 419 17.31 -11.15 12.71
CA GLY A 419 18.07 -12.38 12.67
C GLY A 419 17.58 -13.40 11.65
N ASP A 420 16.47 -13.17 10.96
CA ASP A 420 16.02 -14.02 9.86
C ASP A 420 17.01 -13.99 8.71
N SER A 421 17.21 -15.13 8.06
CA SER A 421 18.23 -15.21 7.01
C SER A 421 17.78 -16.04 5.81
N THR A 422 18.27 -15.65 4.64
CA THR A 422 18.21 -16.46 3.42
C THR A 422 19.61 -16.68 2.88
N ARG A 423 19.81 -17.82 2.18
CA ARG A 423 21.12 -18.24 1.68
C ARG A 423 21.09 -18.39 0.17
N ARG A 424 22.21 -18.06 -0.47
CA ARG A 424 22.46 -18.29 -1.90
C ARG A 424 23.86 -18.84 -2.07
N THR A 425 24.07 -19.65 -3.10
CA THR A 425 25.38 -20.23 -3.37
C THR A 425 25.97 -19.65 -4.66
N TYR A 426 27.30 -19.53 -4.68
CA TYR A 426 28.05 -19.22 -5.87
C TYR A 426 29.33 -20.06 -5.92
N THR A 427 29.92 -20.21 -7.09
CA THR A 427 31.07 -21.08 -7.34
C THR A 427 32.21 -20.30 -7.97
N ILE A 428 33.39 -20.36 -7.40
CA ILE A 428 34.63 -19.96 -8.07
C ILE A 428 35.30 -21.24 -8.63
N ARG A 429 35.42 -21.32 -9.93
CA ARG A 429 36.07 -22.45 -10.63
C ARG A 429 37.58 -22.25 -10.70
N PRO A 430 38.41 -23.31 -10.63
CA PRO A 430 39.84 -23.20 -10.95
C PRO A 430 40.06 -22.51 -12.30
N ALA A 431 41.13 -21.76 -12.40
CA ALA A 431 41.54 -21.17 -13.66
C ALA A 431 41.87 -22.23 -14.73
N LYS A 432 41.94 -21.81 -15.98
CA LYS A 432 42.38 -22.62 -17.09
C LYS A 432 43.82 -23.09 -16.86
N VAL A 433 44.10 -24.41 -17.05
CA VAL A 433 45.47 -24.94 -16.99
C VAL A 433 46.31 -24.31 -18.09
N GLN A 434 47.49 -23.88 -17.73
CA GLN A 434 48.45 -23.22 -18.63
C GLN A 434 49.67 -24.11 -18.90
N GLN A 435 50.42 -23.79 -19.97
CA GLN A 435 51.73 -24.38 -20.30
C GLN A 435 51.74 -25.91 -20.32
N ILE A 436 50.73 -26.53 -20.95
CA ILE A 436 50.73 -27.97 -21.15
C ILE A 436 51.85 -28.32 -22.13
N LYS A 437 52.77 -29.22 -21.72
CA LYS A 437 53.92 -29.67 -22.50
C LYS A 437 54.01 -31.20 -22.51
N ILE A 438 54.56 -31.77 -23.55
CA ILE A 438 55.02 -33.18 -23.59
C ILE A 438 56.49 -33.16 -23.18
N THR A 439 56.79 -33.79 -22.06
CA THR A 439 58.17 -33.88 -21.51
C THR A 439 58.91 -35.16 -21.92
N LYS A 440 58.16 -36.20 -22.25
CA LYS A 440 58.75 -37.45 -22.76
C LYS A 440 57.84 -38.10 -23.80
N ARG A 441 58.42 -38.57 -24.88
CA ARG A 441 57.76 -39.35 -25.95
C ARG A 441 58.33 -40.72 -25.98
N GLU A 442 57.51 -41.73 -25.89
CA GLU A 442 57.85 -43.13 -26.02
C GLU A 442 56.95 -43.74 -27.10
N SER A 443 57.34 -44.88 -27.74
CA SER A 443 56.56 -45.48 -28.82
C SER A 443 55.12 -45.82 -28.44
N LYS A 444 54.88 -46.15 -27.18
CA LYS A 444 53.54 -46.51 -26.66
C LYS A 444 53.09 -45.65 -25.47
N ALA A 445 53.80 -44.55 -25.16
CA ALA A 445 53.45 -43.68 -24.03
C ALA A 445 53.91 -42.25 -24.26
N LEU A 446 53.18 -41.29 -23.60
CA LEU A 446 53.49 -39.87 -23.56
C LEU A 446 53.46 -39.39 -22.11
N THR A 447 54.44 -38.56 -21.72
CA THR A 447 54.44 -37.88 -20.43
C THR A 447 54.18 -36.40 -20.62
N PHE A 448 53.22 -35.90 -19.89
CA PHE A 448 52.79 -34.53 -19.92
C PHE A 448 53.21 -33.82 -18.64
N SER A 449 53.50 -32.52 -18.73
CA SER A 449 53.56 -31.60 -17.61
C SER A 449 52.79 -30.34 -17.93
N TRP A 450 52.39 -29.61 -16.89
CA TRP A 450 51.67 -28.35 -17.00
C TRP A 450 51.96 -27.43 -15.82
N GLN A 451 51.59 -26.17 -15.95
CA GLN A 451 51.73 -25.23 -14.84
C GLN A 451 50.71 -25.55 -13.73
N LYS A 452 51.17 -25.59 -12.48
CA LYS A 452 50.29 -25.84 -11.33
C LYS A 452 49.26 -24.69 -11.21
N THR A 453 47.98 -25.05 -11.19
CA THR A 453 46.88 -24.09 -11.10
C THR A 453 46.56 -23.84 -9.61
N VAL A 454 46.56 -22.58 -9.21
CA VAL A 454 46.24 -22.19 -7.81
C VAL A 454 44.83 -22.67 -7.44
N GLY A 455 44.71 -23.27 -6.25
CA GLY A 455 43.44 -23.78 -5.74
C GLY A 455 42.97 -25.09 -6.36
N ALA A 456 43.68 -25.65 -7.32
CA ALA A 456 43.38 -27.00 -7.83
C ALA A 456 43.84 -28.08 -6.84
N SER A 457 43.00 -29.09 -6.62
CA SER A 457 43.35 -30.30 -5.83
C SER A 457 43.73 -31.48 -6.69
N THR A 458 43.17 -31.56 -7.90
CA THR A 458 43.43 -32.64 -8.86
C THR A 458 43.37 -32.13 -10.29
N TYR A 459 43.94 -32.92 -11.21
CA TYR A 459 43.89 -32.65 -12.63
C TYR A 459 43.41 -33.90 -13.35
N ARG A 460 42.54 -33.73 -14.36
CA ARG A 460 42.14 -34.77 -15.27
C ARG A 460 42.81 -34.54 -16.63
N LEU A 461 43.66 -35.45 -17.00
CA LEU A 461 44.18 -35.54 -18.37
C LEU A 461 43.17 -36.33 -19.21
N GLN A 462 42.67 -35.69 -20.24
CA GLN A 462 41.65 -36.24 -21.13
C GLN A 462 42.16 -36.36 -22.54
N GLN A 463 41.81 -37.45 -23.22
CA GLN A 463 42.07 -37.71 -24.62
C GLN A 463 40.80 -37.51 -25.43
N LYS A 464 40.90 -36.93 -26.62
CA LYS A 464 39.78 -36.85 -27.56
C LYS A 464 39.65 -38.18 -28.29
N LYS A 465 38.54 -38.92 -28.06
CA LYS A 465 38.20 -40.19 -28.72
C LYS A 465 36.82 -40.04 -29.37
N ASN A 466 36.74 -40.31 -30.68
CA ASN A 466 35.48 -40.21 -31.44
C ASN A 466 34.72 -38.86 -31.15
N GLY A 467 35.46 -37.77 -31.21
CA GLY A 467 34.92 -36.42 -30.97
C GLY A 467 34.68 -36.06 -29.49
N LYS A 468 34.65 -37.02 -28.57
CA LYS A 468 34.38 -36.84 -27.14
C LYS A 468 35.66 -36.84 -26.30
N TRP A 469 35.64 -36.11 -25.18
CA TRP A 469 36.75 -36.09 -24.23
C TRP A 469 36.57 -37.16 -23.15
N VAL A 470 37.54 -38.10 -23.13
CA VAL A 470 37.56 -39.23 -22.18
C VAL A 470 38.71 -39.01 -21.20
N THR A 471 38.44 -39.09 -19.89
CA THR A 471 39.49 -39.02 -18.87
C THR A 471 40.37 -40.27 -18.93
N VAL A 472 41.66 -40.09 -19.19
CA VAL A 472 42.65 -41.20 -19.28
C VAL A 472 43.53 -41.26 -18.03
N LYS A 473 43.65 -40.16 -17.28
CA LYS A 473 44.38 -40.12 -16.02
C LYS A 473 43.83 -39.01 -15.10
N THR A 474 43.76 -39.29 -13.80
CA THR A 474 43.52 -38.29 -12.75
C THR A 474 44.72 -38.30 -11.83
N VAL A 475 45.26 -37.08 -11.55
CA VAL A 475 46.46 -36.93 -10.71
C VAL A 475 46.34 -35.72 -9.80
N SER A 476 47.00 -35.69 -8.66
CA SER A 476 47.10 -34.52 -7.76
C SER A 476 48.31 -33.63 -8.13
N GLY A 477 49.30 -34.19 -8.79
CA GLY A 477 50.48 -33.45 -9.28
C GLY A 477 50.23 -32.78 -10.64
N ASN A 478 51.24 -32.06 -11.11
CA ASN A 478 51.22 -31.30 -12.38
C ASN A 478 51.91 -32.04 -13.53
N SER A 479 52.00 -33.39 -13.46
CA SER A 479 52.46 -34.26 -14.55
C SER A 479 51.71 -35.58 -14.56
N ALA A 480 51.68 -36.23 -15.74
CA ALA A 480 51.06 -37.54 -15.90
C ALA A 480 51.62 -38.28 -17.11
N LYS A 481 51.86 -39.58 -16.95
CA LYS A 481 52.21 -40.51 -18.05
C LYS A 481 50.94 -41.26 -18.52
N VAL A 482 50.69 -41.25 -19.81
CA VAL A 482 49.62 -42.00 -20.48
C VAL A 482 50.29 -43.08 -21.30
N GLY A 483 50.01 -44.33 -21.00
CA GLY A 483 50.48 -45.51 -21.75
C GLY A 483 49.39 -46.13 -22.62
N GLY A 484 49.74 -47.26 -23.33
CA GLY A 484 48.78 -47.97 -24.17
C GLY A 484 48.45 -47.25 -25.48
N LEU A 485 49.31 -46.35 -25.92
CA LEU A 485 49.17 -45.62 -27.17
C LEU A 485 49.78 -46.44 -28.34
N SER A 486 49.29 -46.23 -29.57
CA SER A 486 49.83 -46.82 -30.80
C SER A 486 50.97 -45.94 -31.31
N PRO A 487 52.05 -46.58 -31.79
CA PRO A 487 53.13 -45.88 -32.48
C PRO A 487 52.64 -45.14 -33.73
N ALA A 488 53.33 -44.07 -34.10
CA ALA A 488 53.03 -43.24 -35.28
C ALA A 488 51.60 -42.70 -35.35
N THR A 489 50.99 -42.47 -34.19
CA THR A 489 49.59 -42.07 -34.13
C THR A 489 49.46 -40.66 -33.47
N THR A 490 48.66 -39.84 -34.09
CA THR A 490 48.36 -38.49 -33.56
C THR A 490 47.22 -38.56 -32.53
N TYR A 491 47.45 -37.94 -31.40
CA TYR A 491 46.48 -37.86 -30.30
C TYR A 491 46.24 -36.40 -29.86
N THR A 492 45.04 -36.12 -29.43
CA THR A 492 44.71 -34.81 -28.87
C THR A 492 44.35 -34.97 -27.39
N PHE A 493 45.04 -34.20 -26.55
CA PHE A 493 44.85 -34.21 -25.12
C PHE A 493 44.53 -32.82 -24.59
N ARG A 494 43.83 -32.76 -23.47
CA ARG A 494 43.69 -31.57 -22.67
C ARG A 494 43.82 -31.90 -21.19
N VAL A 495 44.15 -30.89 -20.39
CA VAL A 495 44.17 -31.01 -18.94
C VAL A 495 43.17 -30.04 -18.35
N THR A 496 42.33 -30.52 -17.43
CA THR A 496 41.38 -29.72 -16.71
C THR A 496 41.69 -29.79 -15.20
N ALA A 497 41.81 -28.63 -14.56
CA ALA A 497 41.98 -28.55 -13.11
C ALA A 497 40.67 -28.75 -12.38
N TYR A 498 40.71 -29.38 -11.21
CA TYR A 498 39.54 -29.63 -10.35
C TYR A 498 39.82 -29.17 -8.91
N LYS A 499 38.79 -28.71 -8.22
CA LYS A 499 38.77 -28.48 -6.77
C LYS A 499 37.48 -29.07 -6.21
N GLY A 500 37.61 -30.13 -5.38
CA GLY A 500 36.43 -30.75 -4.77
C GLY A 500 35.32 -31.16 -5.75
N GLY A 501 35.71 -31.71 -6.92
CA GLY A 501 34.74 -32.04 -8.00
C GLY A 501 34.39 -30.90 -8.96
N ILE A 502 34.67 -29.64 -8.63
CA ILE A 502 34.41 -28.49 -9.50
C ILE A 502 35.44 -28.43 -10.63
N ALA A 503 34.97 -28.50 -11.86
CA ALA A 503 35.83 -28.37 -13.05
C ALA A 503 36.28 -26.93 -13.25
N GLY A 504 37.52 -26.73 -13.64
CA GLY A 504 38.05 -25.45 -14.05
C GLY A 504 37.31 -24.86 -15.26
N ALA A 505 37.65 -23.63 -15.60
CA ALA A 505 37.06 -22.94 -16.75
C ALA A 505 37.20 -23.74 -18.05
N ASN A 506 36.19 -23.67 -18.90
CA ASN A 506 36.21 -24.27 -20.23
C ASN A 506 37.36 -23.70 -21.05
N GLY A 507 37.90 -24.52 -21.91
CA GLY A 507 38.98 -24.13 -22.81
C GLY A 507 40.39 -24.31 -22.23
N SER A 508 40.61 -25.36 -21.43
CA SER A 508 41.97 -25.85 -21.12
C SER A 508 42.76 -26.00 -22.40
N ASN A 509 44.05 -25.65 -22.36
CA ASN A 509 44.94 -25.88 -23.51
C ASN A 509 44.99 -27.37 -23.85
N TYR A 510 45.04 -27.69 -25.10
CA TYR A 510 45.22 -29.05 -25.57
C TYR A 510 46.44 -29.14 -26.44
N VAL A 511 47.02 -30.31 -26.50
CA VAL A 511 48.20 -30.60 -27.29
C VAL A 511 47.86 -31.77 -28.22
N THR A 512 48.20 -31.61 -29.48
CA THR A 512 48.17 -32.70 -30.44
C THR A 512 49.61 -33.22 -30.62
N CYS A 513 49.79 -34.50 -30.55
CA CYS A 513 51.13 -35.10 -30.63
C CYS A 513 51.13 -36.47 -31.39
N THR A 514 52.22 -36.80 -31.92
CA THR A 514 52.43 -38.08 -32.54
C THR A 514 53.37 -38.88 -31.65
N THR A 515 53.06 -40.13 -31.37
CA THR A 515 54.02 -41.04 -30.71
C THR A 515 55.10 -41.46 -31.70
N PRO A 516 56.34 -41.62 -31.22
CA PRO A 516 57.39 -42.14 -32.08
C PRO A 516 57.08 -43.55 -32.68
N LEU A 517 57.56 -43.81 -33.82
CA LEU A 517 57.56 -45.20 -34.38
C LEU A 517 58.43 -46.12 -33.51
N THR A 518 58.04 -47.39 -33.45
CA THR A 518 58.89 -48.41 -32.88
C THR A 518 59.66 -49.03 -34.03
N PRO A 519 60.97 -48.78 -34.14
CA PRO A 519 61.79 -49.44 -35.20
C PRO A 519 61.81 -50.93 -34.99
N ALA A 520 61.78 -51.67 -36.09
CA ALA A 520 62.15 -53.07 -36.04
C ALA A 520 63.63 -53.22 -35.69
N ALA A 521 64.02 -54.30 -34.99
CA ALA A 521 65.41 -54.52 -34.65
C ALA A 521 66.25 -54.51 -35.94
N PRO A 522 67.31 -53.76 -36.02
CA PRO A 522 68.18 -53.73 -37.16
C PRO A 522 68.93 -55.08 -37.31
N LYS A 523 69.15 -55.47 -38.53
CA LYS A 523 70.10 -56.59 -38.82
C LYS A 523 71.51 -56.05 -38.85
N LEU A 524 72.32 -56.64 -38.02
CA LEU A 524 73.77 -56.37 -38.00
C LEU A 524 74.50 -57.42 -38.79
N THR A 525 75.42 -57.01 -39.65
CA THR A 525 76.31 -57.90 -40.37
C THR A 525 77.74 -57.41 -40.14
N ALA A 526 78.56 -58.29 -39.56
CA ALA A 526 79.93 -57.95 -39.30
C ALA A 526 80.74 -58.13 -40.60
N GLY A 527 81.66 -57.19 -40.91
CA GLY A 527 82.69 -57.27 -41.95
C GLY A 527 84.06 -56.99 -41.30
N LYS A 528 85.11 -57.15 -42.05
CA LYS A 528 86.48 -56.96 -41.55
C LYS A 528 86.69 -55.46 -41.21
N GLY A 529 86.63 -55.16 -39.92
CA GLY A 529 86.73 -53.77 -39.40
C GLY A 529 85.51 -52.90 -39.59
N THR A 530 84.35 -53.44 -39.98
CA THR A 530 83.09 -52.69 -40.17
C THR A 530 81.91 -53.50 -39.70
N VAL A 531 80.83 -52.75 -39.26
CA VAL A 531 79.53 -53.34 -38.99
C VAL A 531 78.49 -52.63 -39.88
N THR A 532 77.83 -53.47 -40.71
CA THR A 532 76.72 -52.93 -41.53
C THR A 532 75.42 -53.06 -40.75
N VAL A 533 74.74 -51.96 -40.55
CA VAL A 533 73.46 -51.92 -39.89
C VAL A 533 72.37 -51.74 -40.95
N LYS A 534 71.45 -52.68 -41.07
CA LYS A 534 70.31 -52.62 -42.00
C LYS A 534 69.02 -52.65 -41.22
N TRP A 535 68.13 -51.68 -41.49
CA TRP A 535 66.79 -51.64 -40.91
C TRP A 535 65.72 -51.43 -41.98
N LYS A 536 64.47 -51.78 -41.63
CA LYS A 536 63.32 -51.58 -42.51
C LYS A 536 63.02 -50.12 -42.58
N LYS A 537 62.90 -49.56 -43.79
CA LYS A 537 62.50 -48.17 -44.01
C LYS A 537 61.15 -47.91 -43.38
N MET A 538 61.02 -46.80 -42.65
CA MET A 538 59.81 -46.34 -42.05
C MET A 538 59.49 -44.90 -42.53
N THR A 539 58.23 -44.49 -42.47
CA THR A 539 57.84 -43.11 -42.77
C THR A 539 58.23 -42.25 -41.60
N ALA A 540 59.38 -41.65 -41.61
CA ALA A 540 59.92 -40.76 -40.57
C ALA A 540 60.69 -39.63 -41.23
N SER A 541 60.74 -38.46 -40.53
CA SER A 541 61.50 -37.30 -40.96
C SER A 541 63.03 -37.46 -40.83
N GLY A 542 63.47 -38.50 -40.14
CA GLY A 542 64.87 -38.80 -39.94
C GLY A 542 65.06 -40.04 -39.09
N TYR A 543 66.30 -40.52 -39.06
CA TYR A 543 66.76 -41.69 -38.26
C TYR A 543 68.00 -41.25 -37.49
N GLU A 544 68.08 -41.69 -36.26
CA GLU A 544 69.25 -41.50 -35.41
C GLU A 544 69.81 -42.92 -35.10
N VAL A 545 71.05 -43.13 -35.37
CA VAL A 545 71.77 -44.36 -35.04
C VAL A 545 72.68 -44.06 -33.86
N CYS A 546 72.37 -44.71 -32.73
CA CYS A 546 73.23 -44.62 -31.54
C CYS A 546 74.09 -45.85 -31.46
N TYR A 547 75.38 -45.67 -31.33
CA TYR A 547 76.41 -46.70 -31.23
C TYR A 547 77.10 -46.66 -29.87
#